data_8e3fc7e463e6179c3094edf37a651478
#
_entry.id   8e3fc7e463e6179c3094edf37a651478
#
_cell.length_a   1.000
_cell.length_b   1.000
_cell.length_c   1.000
_cell.angle_alpha   90.00
_cell.angle_beta   90.00
_cell.angle_gamma   90.00
#
_symmetry.space_group_name_H-M   'P 1'
#
loop_
_entity.id
_entity.type
_entity.pdbx_description
1 polymer ?
#
loop_
_entity_poly.entity_id
_entity_poly.type
_entity_poly.pdbx_seq_one_letter_code
_entity_poly.pdbx_strand_id
1 'polypeptide(L)'
;MSSSSKERLWTKDFLLDTGINFLVYLIYYLLMVIIAVIAKNDLNASLAEAGLASGIYIVGTLIARLLAGQQIELFGRKKMLYTGMALYLITTIFYFYIPNLMIMYIIRLANGFAYGVVSTATSTIIASCIPLSRKGEGINYYGLSTSVAAAVGPFIGMFMMTRTSFTAIIELCVGLIVLCVIGCFFLNIKELELSPDEKAKL
;
A
#
# COMPACT_ATOMS: atom_id res chain seq x y z
N MET A 1 39.53 6.57 20.54
CA MET A 1 38.42 5.76 19.99
C MET A 1 37.14 6.45 20.37
N SER A 2 36.57 7.24 19.45
CA SER A 2 35.30 7.92 19.65
C SER A 2 34.19 6.87 19.62
N SER A 3 33.43 6.73 20.72
CA SER A 3 32.23 5.93 20.75
C SER A 3 31.18 6.63 19.88
N SER A 4 31.09 6.25 18.61
CA SER A 4 30.00 6.61 17.75
C SER A 4 28.71 6.10 18.40
N SER A 5 27.97 6.98 19.06
CA SER A 5 26.62 6.66 19.53
C SER A 5 25.81 6.25 18.30
N LYS A 6 25.46 4.96 18.19
CA LYS A 6 24.62 4.48 17.08
C LYS A 6 23.33 5.32 17.05
N GLU A 7 23.13 6.05 15.96
CA GLU A 7 21.89 6.81 15.74
C GLU A 7 20.66 5.91 15.93
N ARG A 8 19.59 6.47 16.50
CA ARG A 8 18.39 5.69 16.83
C ARG A 8 17.63 5.34 15.54
N LEU A 9 17.51 4.04 15.24
CA LEU A 9 16.67 3.54 14.15
C LEU A 9 15.18 3.57 14.51
N TRP A 10 14.86 3.13 15.74
CA TRP A 10 13.48 3.01 16.24
C TRP A 10 12.93 4.37 16.65
N THR A 11 12.71 5.21 15.65
CA THR A 11 12.06 6.51 15.81
C THR A 11 10.55 6.35 15.65
N LYS A 12 9.77 7.34 16.13
CA LYS A 12 8.32 7.38 15.95
C LYS A 12 7.95 7.27 14.46
N ASP A 13 8.63 8.03 13.61
CA ASP A 13 8.34 8.07 12.18
C ASP A 13 8.67 6.75 11.48
N PHE A 14 9.78 6.10 11.87
CA PHE A 14 10.14 4.77 11.37
C PHE A 14 9.07 3.73 11.72
N LEU A 15 8.60 3.72 12.98
CA LEU A 15 7.58 2.77 13.44
C LEU A 15 6.23 3.02 12.78
N LEU A 16 5.82 4.30 12.67
CA LEU A 16 4.55 4.67 12.04
C LEU A 16 4.54 4.31 10.56
N ASP A 17 5.57 4.68 9.80
CA ASP A 17 5.63 4.38 8.37
C ASP A 17 5.70 2.88 8.11
N THR A 18 6.51 2.14 8.89
CA THR A 18 6.56 0.67 8.82
C THR A 18 5.21 0.03 9.15
N GLY A 19 4.49 0.57 10.15
CA GLY A 19 3.15 0.12 10.50
C GLY A 19 2.12 0.39 9.40
N ILE A 20 2.14 1.58 8.81
CA ILE A 20 1.31 1.93 7.65
C ILE A 20 1.60 0.99 6.48
N ASN A 21 2.87 0.79 6.16
CA ASN A 21 3.30 -0.15 5.11
C ASN A 21 2.77 -1.56 5.36
N PHE A 22 2.92 -2.06 6.58
CA PHE A 22 2.41 -3.37 6.97
C PHE A 22 0.91 -3.50 6.71
N LEU A 23 0.10 -2.53 7.15
CA LEU A 23 -1.35 -2.57 6.98
C LEU A 23 -1.78 -2.46 5.52
N VAL A 24 -1.12 -1.60 4.74
CA VAL A 24 -1.40 -1.45 3.31
C VAL A 24 -1.09 -2.74 2.54
N TYR A 25 0.04 -3.39 2.84
CA TYR A 25 0.38 -4.69 2.26
C TYR A 25 -0.52 -5.81 2.78
N LEU A 26 -0.94 -5.77 4.04
CA LEU A 26 -1.90 -6.72 4.60
C LEU A 26 -3.22 -6.70 3.83
N ILE A 27 -3.78 -5.53 3.58
CA ILE A 27 -5.01 -5.36 2.79
C ILE A 27 -4.81 -5.90 1.37
N TYR A 28 -3.68 -5.59 0.74
CA TYR A 28 -3.35 -6.09 -0.59
C TYR A 28 -3.36 -7.63 -0.64
N TYR A 29 -2.61 -8.29 0.23
CA TYR A 29 -2.51 -9.75 0.24
C TYR A 29 -3.81 -10.43 0.65
N LEU A 30 -4.55 -9.84 1.58
CA LEU A 30 -5.86 -10.30 2.01
C LEU A 30 -6.85 -10.31 0.84
N LEU A 31 -6.98 -9.19 0.12
CA LEU A 31 -7.91 -9.06 -1.01
C LEU A 31 -7.45 -9.84 -2.24
N MET A 32 -6.15 -10.07 -2.43
CA MET A 32 -5.62 -10.79 -3.60
C MET A 32 -6.23 -12.19 -3.74
N VAL A 33 -6.37 -12.90 -2.63
CA VAL A 33 -6.94 -14.27 -2.62
C VAL A 33 -8.46 -14.23 -2.70
N ILE A 34 -9.10 -13.34 -1.94
CA ILE A 34 -10.56 -13.28 -1.83
C ILE A 34 -11.21 -12.89 -3.14
N ILE A 35 -10.64 -11.93 -3.86
CA ILE A 35 -11.20 -11.44 -5.13
C ILE A 35 -11.32 -12.55 -6.17
N ALA A 36 -10.34 -13.45 -6.25
CA ALA A 36 -10.44 -14.61 -7.15
C ALA A 36 -11.61 -15.54 -6.77
N VAL A 37 -11.83 -15.74 -5.48
CA VAL A 37 -12.94 -16.57 -4.96
C VAL A 37 -14.30 -15.93 -5.27
N ILE A 38 -14.43 -14.62 -5.01
CA ILE A 38 -15.66 -13.86 -5.31
C ILE A 38 -15.95 -13.81 -6.81
N ALA A 39 -14.94 -13.56 -7.64
CA ALA A 39 -15.10 -13.58 -9.10
C ALA A 39 -15.66 -14.92 -9.58
N LYS A 40 -15.11 -16.02 -9.07
CA LYS A 40 -15.54 -17.37 -9.46
C LYS A 40 -16.93 -17.73 -8.94
N ASN A 41 -17.20 -17.48 -7.65
CA ASN A 41 -18.39 -18.00 -6.99
C ASN A 41 -19.61 -17.08 -7.18
N ASP A 42 -19.42 -15.77 -7.13
CA ASP A 42 -20.54 -14.80 -7.13
C ASP A 42 -20.78 -14.21 -8.53
N LEU A 43 -19.74 -14.11 -9.36
CA LEU A 43 -19.84 -13.57 -10.72
C LEU A 43 -19.70 -14.64 -11.82
N ASN A 44 -19.67 -15.93 -11.47
CA ASN A 44 -19.55 -17.08 -12.38
C ASN A 44 -18.35 -16.98 -13.35
N ALA A 45 -17.26 -16.36 -12.92
CA ALA A 45 -16.06 -16.21 -13.72
C ALA A 45 -15.38 -17.56 -13.94
N SER A 46 -14.81 -17.76 -15.13
CA SER A 46 -13.88 -18.83 -15.41
C SER A 46 -12.60 -18.70 -14.57
N LEU A 47 -11.78 -19.74 -14.46
CA LEU A 47 -10.50 -19.67 -13.75
C LEU A 47 -9.55 -18.60 -14.33
N ALA A 48 -9.56 -18.42 -15.64
CA ALA A 48 -8.76 -17.40 -16.31
C ALA A 48 -9.22 -15.98 -15.95
N GLU A 49 -10.53 -15.74 -15.94
CA GLU A 49 -11.12 -14.45 -15.57
C GLU A 49 -10.92 -14.13 -14.07
N ALA A 50 -11.04 -15.10 -13.20
CA ALA A 50 -10.74 -14.94 -11.77
C ALA A 50 -9.25 -14.64 -11.54
N GLY A 51 -8.36 -15.30 -12.29
CA GLY A 51 -6.93 -15.00 -12.31
C GLY A 51 -6.64 -13.57 -12.80
N LEU A 52 -7.33 -13.13 -13.87
CA LEU A 52 -7.22 -11.76 -14.37
C LEU A 52 -7.70 -10.74 -13.33
N ALA A 53 -8.80 -11.01 -12.63
CA ALA A 53 -9.31 -10.14 -11.55
C ALA A 53 -8.25 -9.92 -10.45
N SER A 54 -7.47 -10.93 -10.12
CA SER A 54 -6.36 -10.79 -9.17
C SER A 54 -5.14 -10.08 -9.81
N GLY A 55 -4.79 -10.43 -11.04
CA GLY A 55 -3.59 -9.95 -11.72
C GLY A 55 -3.66 -8.50 -12.18
N ILE A 56 -4.83 -8.00 -12.60
CA ILE A 56 -5.00 -6.64 -13.13
C ILE A 56 -4.66 -5.56 -12.08
N TYR A 57 -4.78 -5.89 -10.82
CA TYR A 57 -4.32 -5.05 -9.72
C TYR A 57 -2.81 -4.75 -9.82
N ILE A 58 -2.03 -5.77 -10.14
CA ILE A 58 -0.56 -5.64 -10.29
C ILE A 58 -0.23 -4.72 -11.46
N VAL A 59 -1.00 -4.77 -12.55
CA VAL A 59 -0.85 -3.85 -13.70
C VAL A 59 -1.06 -2.40 -13.24
N GLY A 60 -2.14 -2.13 -12.50
CA GLY A 60 -2.39 -0.80 -11.92
C GLY A 60 -1.26 -0.35 -11.01
N THR A 61 -0.77 -1.24 -10.15
CA THR A 61 0.36 -0.97 -9.25
C THR A 61 1.64 -0.63 -10.02
N LEU A 62 1.94 -1.35 -11.09
CA LEU A 62 3.13 -1.11 -11.91
C LEU A 62 3.08 0.27 -12.57
N ILE A 63 1.94 0.61 -13.20
CA ILE A 63 1.73 1.92 -13.82
C ILE A 63 1.93 3.03 -12.79
N ALA A 64 1.31 2.88 -11.61
CA ALA A 64 1.43 3.87 -10.55
C ALA A 64 2.86 4.05 -10.06
N ARG A 65 3.61 2.96 -9.87
CA ARG A 65 5.02 3.02 -9.43
C ARG A 65 5.92 3.73 -10.42
N LEU A 66 5.72 3.49 -11.71
CA LEU A 66 6.48 4.19 -12.76
C LEU A 66 6.20 5.70 -12.75
N LEU A 67 4.93 6.09 -12.67
CA LEU A 67 4.53 7.50 -12.65
C LEU A 67 4.88 8.18 -11.32
N ALA A 68 4.54 7.56 -10.19
CA ALA A 68 4.79 8.12 -8.87
C ALA A 68 6.29 8.22 -8.57
N GLY A 69 7.08 7.21 -8.97
CA GLY A 69 8.52 7.22 -8.75
C GLY A 69 9.25 8.37 -9.44
N GLN A 70 8.79 8.76 -10.63
CA GLN A 70 9.35 9.89 -11.36
C GLN A 70 8.90 11.26 -10.81
N GLN A 71 7.71 11.32 -10.23
CA GLN A 71 7.09 12.58 -9.85
C GLN A 71 7.08 12.88 -8.35
N ILE A 72 7.49 11.91 -7.51
CA ILE A 72 7.34 12.04 -6.05
C ILE A 72 8.09 13.24 -5.47
N GLU A 73 9.26 13.55 -5.97
CA GLU A 73 10.06 14.67 -5.48
C GLU A 73 9.53 16.02 -6.00
N LEU A 74 8.88 16.04 -7.19
CA LEU A 74 8.24 17.23 -7.75
C LEU A 74 6.91 17.56 -7.08
N PHE A 75 6.09 16.51 -6.89
CA PHE A 75 4.76 16.65 -6.31
C PHE A 75 4.79 16.82 -4.78
N GLY A 76 5.83 16.27 -4.14
CA GLY A 76 6.04 16.23 -2.71
C GLY A 76 5.56 14.93 -2.09
N ARG A 77 6.40 14.36 -1.23
CA ARG A 77 6.18 13.06 -0.58
C ARG A 77 4.90 13.03 0.26
N LYS A 78 4.67 14.10 1.02
CA LYS A 78 3.48 14.27 1.86
C LYS A 78 2.20 14.30 1.02
N LYS A 79 2.18 15.12 -0.02
CA LYS A 79 1.01 15.24 -0.90
C LYS A 79 0.72 13.91 -1.58
N MET A 80 1.76 13.23 -2.08
CA MET A 80 1.62 11.94 -2.75
C MET A 80 1.07 10.87 -1.80
N LEU A 81 1.54 10.81 -0.55
CA LEU A 81 1.01 9.89 0.45
C LEU A 81 -0.48 10.13 0.72
N TYR A 82 -0.88 11.38 0.97
CA TYR A 82 -2.27 11.71 1.28
C TYR A 82 -3.21 11.50 0.08
N THR A 83 -2.80 11.89 -1.12
CA THR A 83 -3.61 11.65 -2.32
C THR A 83 -3.72 10.16 -2.63
N GLY A 84 -2.63 9.40 -2.48
CA GLY A 84 -2.62 7.95 -2.62
C GLY A 84 -3.55 7.26 -1.62
N MET A 85 -3.49 7.67 -0.33
CA MET A 85 -4.38 7.13 0.71
C MET A 85 -5.85 7.44 0.46
N ALA A 86 -6.17 8.66 0.02
CA ALA A 86 -7.54 9.05 -0.34
C ALA A 86 -8.06 8.21 -1.50
N LEU A 87 -7.27 8.06 -2.57
CA LEU A 87 -7.61 7.21 -3.71
C LEU A 87 -7.75 5.73 -3.29
N TYR A 88 -6.88 5.24 -2.40
CA TYR A 88 -6.94 3.87 -1.92
C TYR A 88 -8.21 3.61 -1.11
N LEU A 89 -8.59 4.55 -0.24
CA LEU A 89 -9.84 4.49 0.51
C LEU A 89 -11.06 4.50 -0.43
N ILE A 90 -11.13 5.46 -1.35
CA ILE A 90 -12.25 5.60 -2.30
C ILE A 90 -12.40 4.35 -3.15
N THR A 91 -11.31 3.86 -3.74
CA THR A 91 -11.34 2.66 -4.59
C THR A 91 -11.66 1.40 -3.80
N THR A 92 -11.30 1.33 -2.51
CA THR A 92 -11.68 0.21 -1.63
C THR A 92 -13.18 0.25 -1.30
N ILE A 93 -13.77 1.43 -1.12
CA ILE A 93 -15.22 1.58 -0.91
C ILE A 93 -16.03 1.06 -2.11
N PHE A 94 -15.52 1.20 -3.34
CA PHE A 94 -16.21 0.67 -4.52
C PHE A 94 -16.36 -0.85 -4.52
N TYR A 95 -15.61 -1.61 -3.72
CA TYR A 95 -15.83 -3.05 -3.57
C TYR A 95 -17.16 -3.42 -2.92
N PHE A 96 -17.85 -2.49 -2.26
CA PHE A 96 -19.22 -2.72 -1.78
C PHE A 96 -20.23 -2.88 -2.92
N TYR A 97 -19.89 -2.41 -4.12
CA TYR A 97 -20.77 -2.47 -5.28
C TYR A 97 -20.05 -3.03 -6.50
N ILE A 98 -20.09 -4.33 -6.65
CA ILE A 98 -19.53 -5.06 -7.80
C ILE A 98 -20.66 -5.80 -8.54
N PRO A 99 -21.34 -5.16 -9.49
CA PRO A 99 -22.46 -5.77 -10.18
C PRO A 99 -22.06 -6.81 -11.22
N ASN A 100 -20.84 -6.75 -11.73
CA ASN A 100 -20.33 -7.65 -12.76
C ASN A 100 -18.79 -7.67 -12.80
N LEU A 101 -18.27 -8.61 -13.59
CA LEU A 101 -16.83 -8.85 -13.71
C LEU A 101 -16.05 -7.66 -14.31
N MET A 102 -16.63 -6.93 -15.27
CA MET A 102 -15.98 -5.77 -15.88
C MET A 102 -15.76 -4.65 -14.86
N ILE A 103 -16.78 -4.35 -14.05
CA ILE A 103 -16.66 -3.36 -12.97
C ILE A 103 -15.62 -3.82 -11.94
N MET A 104 -15.58 -5.12 -11.60
CA MET A 104 -14.54 -5.67 -10.74
C MET A 104 -13.14 -5.38 -11.30
N TYR A 105 -12.90 -5.60 -12.59
CA TYR A 105 -11.60 -5.31 -13.22
C TYR A 105 -11.22 -3.83 -13.12
N ILE A 106 -12.17 -2.94 -13.38
CA ILE A 106 -11.94 -1.48 -13.30
C ILE A 106 -11.58 -1.08 -11.86
N ILE A 107 -12.35 -1.58 -10.87
CA ILE A 107 -12.07 -1.30 -9.46
C ILE A 107 -10.69 -1.86 -9.07
N ARG A 108 -10.37 -3.08 -9.48
CA ARG A 108 -9.07 -3.72 -9.19
C ARG A 108 -7.90 -2.94 -9.79
N LEU A 109 -8.03 -2.49 -11.04
CA LEU A 109 -7.00 -1.67 -11.70
C LEU A 109 -6.79 -0.34 -10.95
N ALA A 110 -7.89 0.36 -10.65
CA ALA A 110 -7.85 1.63 -9.94
C ALA A 110 -7.31 1.48 -8.50
N ASN A 111 -7.73 0.44 -7.79
CA ASN A 111 -7.29 0.15 -6.44
C ASN A 111 -5.80 -0.24 -6.42
N GLY A 112 -5.34 -1.03 -7.42
CA GLY A 112 -3.92 -1.33 -7.61
C GLY A 112 -3.09 -0.07 -7.91
N PHE A 113 -3.62 0.85 -8.72
CA PHE A 113 -2.96 2.13 -8.97
C PHE A 113 -2.82 2.94 -7.68
N ALA A 114 -3.89 3.10 -6.91
CA ALA A 114 -3.86 3.81 -5.64
C ALA A 114 -2.85 3.20 -4.65
N TYR A 115 -2.85 1.86 -4.52
CA TYR A 115 -1.86 1.13 -3.73
C TYR A 115 -0.42 1.40 -4.21
N GLY A 116 -0.19 1.42 -5.53
CA GLY A 116 1.11 1.70 -6.11
C GLY A 116 1.64 3.08 -5.71
N VAL A 117 0.77 4.10 -5.74
CA VAL A 117 1.10 5.46 -5.26
C VAL A 117 1.48 5.45 -3.78
N VAL A 118 0.64 4.84 -2.92
CA VAL A 118 0.89 4.75 -1.48
C VAL A 118 2.20 4.02 -1.18
N SER A 119 2.40 2.85 -1.78
CA SER A 119 3.61 2.03 -1.53
C SER A 119 4.89 2.71 -2.00
N THR A 120 4.84 3.51 -3.06
CA THR A 120 5.97 4.33 -3.51
C THR A 120 6.25 5.46 -2.52
N ALA A 121 5.21 6.15 -2.05
CA ALA A 121 5.36 7.23 -1.08
C ALA A 121 5.95 6.73 0.26
N THR A 122 5.41 5.65 0.84
CA THR A 122 5.93 5.07 2.10
C THR A 122 7.39 4.60 1.92
N SER A 123 7.72 3.92 0.81
CA SER A 123 9.09 3.47 0.54
C SER A 123 10.09 4.64 0.43
N THR A 124 9.67 5.77 -0.12
CA THR A 124 10.52 6.97 -0.22
C THR A 124 10.65 7.68 1.12
N ILE A 125 9.56 7.76 1.89
CA ILE A 125 9.57 8.37 3.22
C ILE A 125 10.46 7.58 4.17
N ILE A 126 10.32 6.24 4.23
CA ILE A 126 11.13 5.41 5.11
C ILE A 126 12.62 5.50 4.79
N ALA A 127 12.98 5.60 3.51
CA ALA A 127 14.38 5.74 3.10
C ALA A 127 15.05 7.00 3.66
N SER A 128 14.26 8.05 3.94
CA SER A 128 14.73 9.29 4.58
C SER A 128 14.69 9.27 6.11
N CYS A 129 13.93 8.34 6.71
CA CYS A 129 13.86 8.16 8.16
C CYS A 129 14.99 7.28 8.71
N ILE A 130 15.61 6.46 7.86
CA ILE A 130 16.66 5.52 8.26
C ILE A 130 18.02 6.23 8.25
N PRO A 131 18.75 6.23 9.39
CA PRO A 131 20.11 6.76 9.43
C PRO A 131 21.06 6.03 8.46
N LEU A 132 21.96 6.76 7.81
CA LEU A 132 22.92 6.19 6.87
C LEU A 132 23.77 5.07 7.50
N SER A 133 24.15 5.22 8.76
CA SER A 133 24.92 4.23 9.54
C SER A 133 24.19 2.92 9.78
N ARG A 134 22.84 2.89 9.61
CA ARG A 134 21.99 1.72 9.86
C ARG A 134 21.06 1.41 8.68
N LYS A 135 21.42 1.88 7.49
CA LYS A 135 20.53 1.80 6.31
C LYS A 135 20.13 0.36 5.96
N GLY A 136 21.08 -0.58 5.96
CA GLY A 136 20.78 -1.99 5.69
C GLY A 136 19.85 -2.61 6.72
N GLU A 137 20.09 -2.32 8.01
CA GLU A 137 19.26 -2.80 9.11
C GLU A 137 17.81 -2.27 9.01
N GLY A 138 17.66 -0.96 8.77
CA GLY A 138 16.34 -0.33 8.66
C GLY A 138 15.55 -0.85 7.47
N ILE A 139 16.18 -1.00 6.29
CA ILE A 139 15.52 -1.56 5.11
C ILE A 139 15.06 -3.00 5.37
N ASN A 140 15.87 -3.81 6.08
CA ASN A 140 15.50 -5.19 6.40
C ASN A 140 14.27 -5.26 7.32
N TYR A 141 14.19 -4.43 8.36
CA TYR A 141 13.01 -4.38 9.23
C TYR A 141 11.76 -3.88 8.49
N TYR A 142 11.92 -2.88 7.62
CA TYR A 142 10.82 -2.43 6.77
C TYR A 142 10.35 -3.53 5.81
N GLY A 143 11.27 -4.25 5.15
CA GLY A 143 10.96 -5.40 4.30
C GLY A 143 10.31 -6.56 5.06
N LEU A 144 10.71 -6.77 6.33
CA LEU A 144 10.08 -7.79 7.19
C LEU A 144 8.58 -7.52 7.40
N SER A 145 8.17 -6.26 7.53
CA SER A 145 6.75 -5.89 7.64
C SER A 145 5.94 -6.39 6.43
N THR A 146 6.49 -6.24 5.23
CA THR A 146 5.88 -6.74 3.99
C THR A 146 5.81 -8.27 3.96
N SER A 147 6.88 -8.95 4.39
CA SER A 147 6.93 -10.42 4.43
C SER A 147 5.92 -11.00 5.42
N VAL A 148 5.76 -10.38 6.58
CA VAL A 148 4.75 -10.77 7.57
C VAL A 148 3.34 -10.54 7.01
N ALA A 149 3.10 -9.41 6.36
CA ALA A 149 1.82 -9.13 5.70
C ALA A 149 1.49 -10.17 4.61
N ALA A 150 2.49 -10.60 3.82
CA ALA A 150 2.33 -11.63 2.80
C ALA A 150 1.98 -13.01 3.38
N ALA A 151 2.52 -13.34 4.54
CA ALA A 151 2.22 -14.60 5.22
C ALA A 151 0.83 -14.59 5.89
N VAL A 152 0.49 -13.48 6.56
CA VAL A 152 -0.71 -13.38 7.41
C VAL A 152 -1.95 -12.97 6.61
N GLY A 153 -1.79 -12.11 5.58
CA GLY A 153 -2.90 -11.57 4.81
C GLY A 153 -3.81 -12.61 4.17
N PRO A 154 -3.27 -13.55 3.35
CA PRO A 154 -4.06 -14.62 2.74
C PRO A 154 -4.75 -15.52 3.78
N PHE A 155 -4.06 -15.81 4.88
CA PHE A 155 -4.63 -16.61 5.96
C PHE A 155 -5.84 -15.93 6.61
N ILE A 156 -5.70 -14.65 6.99
CA ILE A 156 -6.83 -13.88 7.55
C ILE A 156 -7.97 -13.81 6.54
N GLY A 157 -7.67 -13.52 5.28
CA GLY A 157 -8.65 -13.42 4.21
C GLY A 157 -9.46 -14.69 4.08
N MET A 158 -8.81 -15.84 3.92
CA MET A 158 -9.47 -17.13 3.79
C MET A 158 -10.25 -17.52 5.05
N PHE A 159 -9.68 -17.27 6.23
CA PHE A 159 -10.36 -17.52 7.49
C PHE A 159 -11.65 -16.70 7.62
N MET A 160 -11.59 -15.41 7.29
CA MET A 160 -12.78 -14.55 7.31
C MET A 160 -13.82 -15.01 6.28
N MET A 161 -13.37 -15.39 5.08
CA MET A 161 -14.28 -15.87 4.01
C MET A 161 -15.12 -17.06 4.43
N THR A 162 -14.62 -17.91 5.34
CA THR A 162 -15.37 -19.08 5.88
C THR A 162 -16.32 -18.74 7.02
N ARG A 163 -16.21 -17.54 7.60
CA ARG A 163 -16.94 -17.15 8.82
C ARG A 163 -17.81 -15.91 8.65
N THR A 164 -17.52 -15.07 7.65
CA THR A 164 -18.16 -13.78 7.47
C THR A 164 -18.51 -13.54 6.00
N SER A 165 -19.23 -12.44 5.72
CA SER A 165 -19.54 -12.01 4.36
C SER A 165 -18.37 -11.24 3.72
N PHE A 166 -18.36 -11.18 2.38
CA PHE A 166 -17.43 -10.30 1.65
C PHE A 166 -17.53 -8.85 2.10
N THR A 167 -18.75 -8.37 2.38
CA THR A 167 -18.98 -7.01 2.90
C THR A 167 -18.22 -6.76 4.20
N ALA A 168 -18.26 -7.68 5.16
CA ALA A 168 -17.53 -7.54 6.43
C ALA A 168 -15.99 -7.49 6.22
N ILE A 169 -15.50 -8.19 5.21
CA ILE A 169 -14.08 -8.14 4.86
C ILE A 169 -13.70 -6.76 4.29
N ILE A 170 -14.56 -6.18 3.43
CA ILE A 170 -14.33 -4.83 2.91
C ILE A 170 -14.45 -3.78 4.02
N GLU A 171 -15.38 -3.93 4.96
CA GLU A 171 -15.48 -3.06 6.14
C GLU A 171 -14.19 -3.08 6.96
N LEU A 172 -13.60 -4.26 7.19
CA LEU A 172 -12.29 -4.38 7.84
C LEU A 172 -11.21 -3.64 7.04
N CYS A 173 -11.14 -3.84 5.72
CA CYS A 173 -10.16 -3.17 4.88
C CYS A 173 -10.30 -1.65 4.93
N VAL A 174 -11.53 -1.13 4.83
CA VAL A 174 -11.81 0.31 4.96
C VAL A 174 -11.38 0.81 6.34
N GLY A 175 -11.70 0.10 7.42
CA GLY A 175 -11.29 0.47 8.78
C GLY A 175 -9.76 0.53 8.92
N LEU A 176 -9.04 -0.44 8.34
CA LEU A 176 -7.57 -0.45 8.34
C LEU A 176 -6.99 0.72 7.53
N ILE A 177 -7.59 1.08 6.39
CA ILE A 177 -7.14 2.24 5.60
C ILE A 177 -7.39 3.54 6.38
N VAL A 178 -8.54 3.68 7.04
CA VAL A 178 -8.82 4.84 7.91
C VAL A 178 -7.79 4.95 9.03
N LEU A 179 -7.41 3.82 9.65
CA LEU A 179 -6.34 3.78 10.64
C LEU A 179 -5.00 4.24 10.05
N CYS A 180 -4.67 3.82 8.82
CA CYS A 180 -3.48 4.30 8.11
C CYS A 180 -3.54 5.81 7.86
N VAL A 181 -4.69 6.35 7.44
CA VAL A 181 -4.88 7.79 7.23
C VAL A 181 -4.65 8.55 8.53
N ILE A 182 -5.20 8.08 9.64
CA ILE A 182 -4.96 8.67 10.97
C ILE A 182 -3.45 8.62 11.29
N GLY A 183 -2.79 7.48 11.05
CA GLY A 183 -1.35 7.33 11.24
C GLY A 183 -0.53 8.34 10.43
N CYS A 184 -0.93 8.64 9.20
CA CYS A 184 -0.26 9.63 8.34
C CYS A 184 -0.25 11.04 8.96
N PHE A 185 -1.27 11.44 9.72
CA PHE A 185 -1.29 12.75 10.39
C PHE A 185 -0.22 12.88 11.48
N PHE A 186 0.21 11.76 12.05
CA PHE A 186 1.25 11.75 13.09
C PHE A 186 2.65 11.57 12.53
N LEU A 187 2.79 11.36 11.22
CA LEU A 187 4.05 11.14 10.54
C LEU A 187 4.72 12.49 10.20
N ASN A 188 5.96 12.66 10.64
CA ASN A 188 6.74 13.84 10.29
C ASN A 188 7.52 13.59 8.99
N ILE A 189 6.93 14.00 7.86
CA ILE A 189 7.47 13.75 6.52
C ILE A 189 8.43 14.87 6.16
N LYS A 190 9.69 14.52 5.93
CA LYS A 190 10.71 15.43 5.42
C LYS A 190 10.58 15.53 3.92
N GLU A 191 10.23 16.73 3.43
CA GLU A 191 10.25 17.05 2.00
C GLU A 191 11.68 17.34 1.53
N LEU A 192 11.97 17.02 0.29
CA LEU A 192 13.22 17.40 -0.34
C LEU A 192 13.08 18.82 -0.91
N GLU A 193 13.91 19.75 -0.45
CA GLU A 193 13.97 21.10 -1.04
C GLU A 193 14.81 21.05 -2.32
N LEU A 194 14.13 20.88 -3.45
CA LEU A 194 14.78 20.91 -4.77
C LEU A 194 14.99 22.36 -5.23
N SER A 195 16.19 22.65 -5.70
CA SER A 195 16.49 23.92 -6.38
C SER A 195 15.74 24.02 -7.72
N PRO A 196 15.53 25.23 -8.27
CA PRO A 196 14.88 25.39 -9.56
C PRO A 196 15.56 24.62 -10.70
N ASP A 197 16.89 24.53 -10.67
CA ASP A 197 17.68 23.82 -11.67
C ASP A 197 17.55 22.28 -11.56
N GLU A 198 17.35 21.76 -10.36
CA GLU A 198 17.11 20.34 -10.12
C GLU A 198 15.70 19.93 -10.55
N LYS A 199 14.70 20.81 -10.35
CA LYS A 199 13.32 20.59 -10.84
C LYS A 199 13.23 20.55 -12.36
N ALA A 200 14.10 21.27 -13.07
CA ALA A 200 14.12 21.31 -14.52
C ALA A 200 14.76 20.05 -15.16
N LYS A 201 15.46 19.25 -14.39
CA LYS A 201 16.15 18.02 -14.83
C LYS A 201 15.37 16.71 -14.54
N LEU A 202 14.29 16.79 -13.79
CA LEU A 202 13.39 15.68 -13.46
C LEU A 202 12.19 15.63 -14.40
#